data_da36ec1cfb95901f59cbe04ac8d5540b
#
_entry.id   da36ec1cfb95901f59cbe04ac8d5540b
#
_cell.length_a   1.000
_cell.length_b   1.000
_cell.length_c   1.000
_cell.angle_alpha   90.00
_cell.angle_beta   90.00
_cell.angle_gamma   90.00
#
_symmetry.space_group_name_H-M   'P 1'
#
loop_
_entity.id
_entity.type
_entity.pdbx_description
1 polymer ?
#
loop_
_entity_poly.entity_id
_entity_poly.type
_entity_poly.pdbx_seq_one_letter_code
_entity_poly.pdbx_strand_id
1 'polypeptide(L)'
;MQITLKLFATLGDYLPEGSRNNQVELEIAASDTVQQVLDRNQLPERLTHLVLINGVFVPPGERAWRRFEPGDQLAVWPPIAGG
;
A
#
# COMPACT_ATOMS: atom_id res chain seq x y z
N MET A 1 7.80 11.18 -7.78
CA MET A 1 8.53 9.90 -7.84
C MET A 1 7.56 8.75 -8.00
N GLN A 2 8.02 7.64 -8.54
CA GLN A 2 7.17 6.47 -8.72
C GLN A 2 7.44 5.42 -7.65
N ILE A 3 6.34 4.78 -7.20
CA ILE A 3 6.38 3.58 -6.37
C ILE A 3 5.47 2.54 -7.00
N THR A 4 5.62 1.28 -6.57
CA THR A 4 4.72 0.21 -6.99
C THR A 4 3.81 -0.14 -5.82
N LEU A 5 2.50 -0.15 -6.06
CA LEU A 5 1.51 -0.59 -5.08
C LEU A 5 1.07 -2.00 -5.42
N LYS A 6 1.19 -2.92 -4.46
CA LYS A 6 0.74 -4.30 -4.60
C LYS A 6 -0.36 -4.58 -3.59
N LEU A 7 -1.51 -5.01 -4.08
CA LEU A 7 -2.66 -5.34 -3.24
C LEU A 7 -3.01 -6.81 -3.40
N PHE A 8 -3.10 -7.52 -2.30
CA PHE A 8 -3.29 -8.96 -2.30
C PHE A 8 -4.68 -9.36 -1.82
N ALA A 9 -5.10 -10.56 -2.18
CA ALA A 9 -6.38 -11.14 -1.82
C ALA A 9 -7.54 -10.20 -2.21
N THR A 10 -8.51 -10.00 -1.34
CA THR A 10 -9.67 -9.15 -1.63
C THR A 10 -9.32 -7.68 -1.88
N LEU A 11 -8.12 -7.24 -1.49
CA LEU A 11 -7.71 -5.87 -1.75
C LEU A 11 -7.49 -5.59 -3.24
N GLY A 12 -7.39 -6.61 -4.07
CA GLY A 12 -7.29 -6.44 -5.51
C GLY A 12 -8.42 -5.62 -6.10
N ASP A 13 -9.60 -5.64 -5.47
CA ASP A 13 -10.75 -4.87 -5.92
C ASP A 13 -10.55 -3.35 -5.80
N TYR A 14 -9.56 -2.93 -5.02
CA TYR A 14 -9.26 -1.51 -4.83
C TYR A 14 -8.21 -0.99 -5.80
N LEU A 15 -7.65 -1.86 -6.64
CA LEU A 15 -6.65 -1.44 -7.62
C LEU A 15 -7.30 -0.57 -8.69
N PRO A 16 -6.63 0.51 -9.12
CA PRO A 16 -7.13 1.34 -10.21
C PRO A 16 -7.09 0.60 -11.54
N GLU A 17 -7.81 1.13 -12.52
CA GLU A 17 -7.76 0.60 -13.87
C GLU A 17 -6.34 0.62 -14.41
N GLY A 18 -6.00 -0.36 -15.23
CA GLY A 18 -4.66 -0.47 -15.80
C GLY A 18 -3.70 -1.27 -14.96
N SER A 19 -4.13 -1.74 -13.77
CA SER A 19 -3.28 -2.57 -12.94
C SER A 19 -3.15 -3.99 -13.52
N ARG A 20 -2.02 -4.64 -13.24
CA ARG A 20 -1.75 -6.01 -13.68
C ARG A 20 -1.06 -6.78 -12.57
N ASN A 21 -1.38 -8.06 -12.45
CA ASN A 21 -0.71 -8.96 -11.50
C ASN A 21 -0.74 -8.40 -10.08
N ASN A 22 -1.90 -7.88 -9.67
CA ASN A 22 -2.13 -7.32 -8.34
C ASN A 22 -1.28 -6.09 -8.04
N GLN A 23 -0.76 -5.41 -9.06
CA GLN A 23 0.08 -4.25 -8.83
C GLN A 23 -0.17 -3.14 -9.84
N VAL A 24 0.20 -1.94 -9.43
CA VAL A 24 0.11 -0.74 -10.27
C VAL A 24 1.24 0.21 -9.86
N GLU A 25 1.77 0.95 -10.83
CA GLU A 25 2.72 2.01 -10.53
C GLU A 25 1.97 3.29 -10.21
N LEU A 26 2.39 3.97 -9.15
CA LEU A 26 1.79 5.22 -8.71
C LEU A 26 2.80 6.34 -8.74
N GLU A 27 2.36 7.51 -9.19
CA GLU A 27 3.16 8.73 -9.08
C GLU A 27 2.80 9.40 -7.77
N ILE A 28 3.78 9.64 -6.92
CA ILE A 28 3.56 10.26 -5.61
C ILE A 28 4.54 11.41 -5.41
N ALA A 29 4.23 12.26 -4.44
CA ALA A 29 5.13 13.33 -4.02
C ALA A 29 6.14 12.81 -3.01
N ALA A 30 7.32 13.41 -2.94
CA ALA A 30 8.35 13.02 -1.98
C ALA A 30 7.89 13.17 -0.53
N SER A 31 6.92 14.04 -0.29
CA SER A 31 6.36 14.28 1.05
C SER A 31 5.24 13.32 1.41
N ASP A 32 4.77 12.47 0.49
CA ASP A 32 3.68 11.55 0.76
C ASP A 32 4.12 10.47 1.76
N THR A 33 3.24 10.18 2.71
CA THR A 33 3.44 9.12 3.69
C THR A 33 2.69 7.86 3.30
N VAL A 34 3.04 6.75 3.95
CA VAL A 34 2.33 5.48 3.74
C VAL A 34 0.83 5.67 3.95
N GLN A 35 0.43 6.32 5.05
CA GLN A 35 -0.99 6.52 5.34
C GLN A 35 -1.68 7.34 4.26
N GLN A 36 -1.03 8.38 3.75
CA GLN A 36 -1.62 9.20 2.69
C GLN A 36 -1.82 8.40 1.40
N VAL A 37 -0.89 7.53 1.06
CA VAL A 37 -1.04 6.68 -0.13
C VAL A 37 -2.18 5.68 0.06
N LEU A 38 -2.28 5.06 1.24
CA LEU A 38 -3.37 4.14 1.53
C LEU A 38 -4.73 4.85 1.46
N ASP A 39 -4.84 6.04 2.06
CA ASP A 39 -6.08 6.81 2.07
C ASP A 39 -6.48 7.25 0.66
N ARG A 40 -5.51 7.70 -0.12
CA ARG A 40 -5.76 8.17 -1.49
C ARG A 40 -6.29 7.05 -2.38
N ASN A 41 -5.89 5.82 -2.11
CA ASN A 41 -6.37 4.65 -2.84
C ASN A 41 -7.62 4.04 -2.19
N GLN A 42 -8.18 4.73 -1.20
CA GLN A 42 -9.45 4.37 -0.56
C GLN A 42 -9.42 3.01 0.12
N LEU A 43 -8.27 2.61 0.65
CA LEU A 43 -8.13 1.35 1.35
C LEU A 43 -8.64 1.51 2.79
N PRO A 44 -9.68 0.75 3.20
CA PRO A 44 -10.19 0.85 4.56
C PRO A 44 -9.14 0.42 5.58
N GLU A 45 -9.05 1.13 6.69
CA GLU A 45 -8.09 0.81 7.73
C GLU A 45 -8.20 -0.64 8.21
N ARG A 46 -9.42 -1.14 8.35
CA ARG A 46 -9.66 -2.51 8.80
C ARG A 46 -9.10 -3.57 7.85
N LEU A 47 -8.88 -3.22 6.59
CA LEU A 47 -8.35 -4.13 5.58
C LEU A 47 -6.85 -3.96 5.33
N THR A 48 -6.22 -2.96 5.93
CA THR A 48 -4.79 -2.75 5.79
C THR A 48 -4.05 -3.38 6.97
N HIS A 49 -4.14 -4.71 7.05
CA HIS A 49 -3.60 -5.46 8.18
C HIS A 49 -2.08 -5.55 8.13
N LEU A 50 -1.52 -6.04 7.03
CA LEU A 50 -0.09 -6.19 6.87
C LEU A 50 0.39 -5.23 5.78
N VAL A 51 1.26 -4.30 6.15
CA VAL A 51 1.81 -3.31 5.23
C VAL A 51 3.33 -3.45 5.22
N LEU A 52 3.89 -3.66 4.03
CA LEU A 52 5.32 -3.84 3.85
C LEU A 52 5.86 -2.85 2.83
N ILE A 53 7.06 -2.34 3.07
CA ILE A 53 7.81 -1.60 2.04
C ILE A 53 9.06 -2.44 1.73
N ASN A 54 9.18 -2.88 0.49
CA ASN A 54 10.30 -3.73 0.06
C ASN A 54 10.48 -4.95 0.96
N GLY A 55 9.37 -5.54 1.41
CA GLY A 55 9.39 -6.71 2.26
C GLY A 55 9.57 -6.44 3.75
N VAL A 56 9.71 -5.18 4.14
CA VAL A 56 9.90 -4.81 5.55
C VAL A 56 8.59 -4.27 6.13
N PHE A 57 8.18 -4.83 7.26
CA PHE A 57 6.92 -4.46 7.92
C PHE A 57 6.92 -3.01 8.37
N VAL A 58 5.80 -2.31 8.07
CA VAL A 58 5.57 -0.95 8.54
C VAL A 58 4.45 -1.02 9.59
N PRO A 59 4.78 -0.87 10.88
CA PRO A 59 3.77 -0.93 11.93
C PRO A 59 2.72 0.17 11.78
N PRO A 60 1.49 -0.05 12.27
CA PRO A 60 0.44 0.97 12.17
C PRO A 60 0.87 2.35 12.70
N GLY A 61 1.64 2.39 13.77
CA GLY A 61 2.09 3.66 14.36
C GLY A 61 3.09 4.43 13.50
N GLU A 62 3.68 3.79 12.50
CA GLU A 62 4.65 4.45 11.61
C GLU A 62 4.02 4.95 10.31
N ARG A 63 2.83 4.49 9.97
CA ARG A 63 2.24 4.77 8.66
C ARG A 63 1.95 6.26 8.44
N ALA A 64 1.69 7.00 9.49
CA ALA A 64 1.36 8.42 9.39
C ALA A 64 2.57 9.30 9.07
N TRP A 65 3.79 8.81 9.28
CA TRP A 65 4.99 9.59 9.04
C TRP A 65 6.02 8.91 8.14
N ARG A 66 5.90 7.62 7.88
CA ARG A 66 6.84 6.90 7.02
C ARG A 66 6.69 7.37 5.57
N ARG A 67 7.79 7.81 4.98
CA ARG A 67 7.85 8.24 3.58
C ARG A 67 8.48 7.18 2.71
N PHE A 68 8.50 7.45 1.41
CA PHE A 68 9.01 6.52 0.41
C PHE A 68 10.28 7.04 -0.25
N GLU A 69 11.00 6.12 -0.88
CA GLU A 69 12.08 6.44 -1.80
C GLU A 69 11.65 6.00 -3.21
N PRO A 70 12.23 6.60 -4.27
CA PRO A 70 11.88 6.23 -5.64
C PRO A 70 12.04 4.73 -5.86
N GLY A 71 11.02 4.12 -6.46
CA GLY A 71 11.05 2.70 -6.77
C GLY A 71 10.62 1.77 -5.65
N ASP A 72 10.27 2.30 -4.48
CA ASP A 72 9.79 1.46 -3.39
C ASP A 72 8.56 0.65 -3.79
N GLN A 73 8.42 -0.53 -3.21
CA GLN A 73 7.27 -1.41 -3.41
C GLN A 73 6.47 -1.47 -2.12
N LEU A 74 5.24 -0.93 -2.18
CA LEU A 74 4.30 -0.96 -1.06
C LEU A 74 3.36 -2.15 -1.26
N ALA A 75 3.42 -3.13 -0.36
CA ALA A 75 2.57 -4.31 -0.42
C ALA A 75 1.61 -4.32 0.76
N VAL A 76 0.34 -4.60 0.49
CA VAL A 76 -0.71 -4.59 1.51
C VAL A 76 -1.52 -5.88 1.45
N TRP A 77 -1.70 -6.51 2.62
CA TRP A 77 -2.56 -7.68 2.79
C TRP A 77 -3.68 -7.38 3.77
N PRO A 78 -4.90 -7.88 3.49
CA PRO A 78 -5.99 -7.79 4.46
C PRO A 78 -5.83 -8.84 5.56
N PRO A 79 -6.62 -8.75 6.65
CA PRO A 79 -6.65 -9.82 7.64
C PRO A 79 -7.06 -11.14 7.01
N ILE A 80 -6.45 -12.24 7.48
CA ILE A 80 -6.82 -13.57 7.02
C ILE A 80 -8.09 -14.00 7.75
N ALA A 81 -9.08 -14.52 7.00
CA ALA A 81 -10.31 -15.00 7.59
C ALA A 81 -10.02 -16.10 8.63
N GLY A 82 -10.56 -15.95 9.83
CA GLY A 82 -10.35 -16.91 10.91
C GLY A 82 -9.02 -16.78 11.64
N GLY A 83 -8.22 -15.81 11.24
CA GLY A 83 -6.90 -15.62 11.87
C GLY A 83 -6.82 -14.41 12.76
#